data_d03e70f8898f04244d4857333f0dc195
#
_entry.id   d03e70f8898f04244d4857333f0dc195
#
_cell.length_a   1.000
_cell.length_b   1.000
_cell.length_c   1.000
_cell.angle_alpha   90.00
_cell.angle_beta   90.00
_cell.angle_gamma   90.00
#
_symmetry.space_group_name_H-M   'P 1'
#
loop_
_entity.id
_entity.type
_entity.pdbx_description
1 polymer ?
#
loop_
_entity_poly.entity_id
_entity_poly.type
_entity_poly.pdbx_seq_one_letter_code
_entity_poly.pdbx_strand_id
1 'polypeptide(L)'
;HSYKVFDGQELNPNKLEVACGNIGYGFFEGFPLTASHCRKNFRRIQEYLIKHTRLGIPGFSVAESLHGVVHEGATIYPQNIALGSTFNPELAYAKTKHISGELNTMGVKQVLSPCIDVARELRWGRVEESFGEDPFLCSAMAVAEVRGYLDHGISPMLKHYGPHGNPSGGLNLASVDCGVRDLFDIYLKPFETVLAQTHVMAVMSSYNAWNRVPNSASHFMLTEILRNKFGFRGYVYSDWGAIEMLKTLHYTAHNSEE
;
A
#
# COMPACT_ATOMS: atom_id res chain seq x y z
N HIS A 1 -13.59 -1.63 -8.27
CA HIS A 1 -13.32 -0.62 -7.24
C HIS A 1 -14.55 -0.41 -6.37
N SER A 2 -14.38 -0.45 -5.07
CA SER A 2 -15.47 -0.39 -4.08
C SER A 2 -16.27 0.92 -4.08
N TYR A 3 -15.71 2.04 -4.57
CA TYR A 3 -16.47 3.29 -4.69
C TYR A 3 -17.71 3.19 -5.61
N LYS A 4 -17.75 2.19 -6.49
CA LYS A 4 -18.91 1.96 -7.36
C LYS A 4 -20.13 1.43 -6.64
N VAL A 5 -20.00 1.02 -5.37
CA VAL A 5 -21.12 0.47 -4.58
C VAL A 5 -21.85 1.54 -3.75
N PHE A 6 -21.40 2.79 -3.79
CA PHE A 6 -22.02 3.87 -3.05
C PHE A 6 -22.84 4.81 -3.96
N ASP A 7 -23.91 5.38 -3.39
CA ASP A 7 -24.62 6.54 -3.90
C ASP A 7 -24.44 7.68 -2.89
N GLY A 8 -23.54 8.61 -3.22
CA GLY A 8 -23.10 9.61 -2.26
C GLY A 8 -22.47 8.96 -1.02
N GLN A 9 -23.04 9.19 0.14
CA GLN A 9 -22.55 8.66 1.44
C GLN A 9 -23.23 7.35 1.87
N GLU A 10 -24.12 6.79 1.07
CA GLU A 10 -24.86 5.58 1.43
C GLU A 10 -24.51 4.40 0.52
N LEU A 11 -24.43 3.21 1.15
CA LEU A 11 -24.23 1.95 0.45
C LEU A 11 -25.51 1.59 -0.34
N ASN A 12 -25.35 1.32 -1.64
CA ASN A 12 -26.41 0.79 -2.48
C ASN A 12 -26.36 -0.75 -2.50
N PRO A 13 -27.36 -1.44 -1.96
CA PRO A 13 -27.38 -2.90 -1.87
C PRO A 13 -27.30 -3.60 -3.24
N ASN A 14 -27.98 -3.08 -4.26
CA ASN A 14 -28.00 -3.69 -5.59
C ASN A 14 -26.62 -3.58 -6.26
N LYS A 15 -25.95 -2.42 -6.11
CA LYS A 15 -24.58 -2.25 -6.62
C LYS A 15 -23.59 -3.15 -5.88
N LEU A 16 -23.78 -3.34 -4.57
CA LEU A 16 -22.97 -4.26 -3.79
C LEU A 16 -23.14 -5.70 -4.24
N GLU A 17 -24.37 -6.14 -4.46
CA GLU A 17 -24.69 -7.48 -4.97
C GLU A 17 -24.02 -7.74 -6.32
N VAL A 18 -24.16 -6.81 -7.26
CA VAL A 18 -23.54 -6.91 -8.58
C VAL A 18 -22.00 -6.96 -8.47
N ALA A 19 -21.44 -6.14 -7.61
CA ALA A 19 -19.97 -6.06 -7.44
C ALA A 19 -19.38 -7.29 -6.73
N CYS A 20 -20.05 -7.83 -5.72
CA CYS A 20 -19.63 -9.03 -5.00
C CYS A 20 -19.84 -10.31 -5.80
N GLY A 21 -20.87 -10.35 -6.65
CA GLY A 21 -21.31 -11.57 -7.28
C GLY A 21 -21.54 -12.67 -6.24
N ASN A 22 -21.19 -13.91 -6.58
CA ASN A 22 -21.33 -15.07 -5.69
C ASN A 22 -20.12 -15.29 -4.77
N ILE A 23 -19.00 -14.64 -5.03
CA ILE A 23 -17.71 -14.90 -4.35
C ILE A 23 -17.41 -13.85 -3.28
N GLY A 24 -17.83 -12.60 -3.50
CA GLY A 24 -17.46 -11.46 -2.69
C GLY A 24 -16.14 -10.79 -3.15
N TYR A 25 -15.59 -9.91 -2.34
CA TYR A 25 -14.24 -9.36 -2.56
C TYR A 25 -13.38 -9.32 -1.32
N GLY A 26 -12.05 -9.44 -1.54
CA GLY A 26 -11.09 -9.42 -0.46
C GLY A 26 -10.82 -8.03 0.12
N PHE A 27 -10.96 -6.97 -0.68
CA PHE A 27 -10.61 -5.60 -0.29
C PHE A 27 -11.68 -4.62 -0.73
N PHE A 28 -11.97 -3.64 0.14
CA PHE A 28 -12.89 -2.54 -0.17
C PHE A 28 -12.43 -1.24 0.50
N GLU A 29 -12.65 -0.13 -0.18
CA GLU A 29 -12.29 1.21 0.25
C GLU A 29 -13.53 2.05 0.54
N GLY A 30 -13.39 3.06 1.39
CA GLY A 30 -14.48 3.95 1.77
C GLY A 30 -14.62 5.20 0.91
N PHE A 31 -13.72 5.43 -0.04
CA PHE A 31 -13.85 6.60 -0.89
C PHE A 31 -15.13 6.53 -1.75
N PRO A 32 -15.97 7.57 -1.84
CA PRO A 32 -15.80 8.94 -1.33
C PRO A 32 -16.49 9.23 0.01
N LEU A 33 -16.61 8.25 0.89
CA LEU A 33 -17.29 8.46 2.19
C LEU A 33 -16.53 9.43 3.08
N THR A 34 -17.26 10.19 3.90
CA THR A 34 -16.67 10.90 5.03
C THR A 34 -16.31 9.92 6.15
N ALA A 35 -15.40 10.30 7.05
CA ALA A 35 -14.99 9.45 8.17
C ALA A 35 -16.18 8.95 9.01
N SER A 36 -17.20 9.80 9.22
CA SER A 36 -18.40 9.45 9.98
C SER A 36 -19.29 8.39 9.33
N HIS A 37 -19.26 8.28 7.98
CA HIS A 37 -20.06 7.31 7.24
C HIS A 37 -19.34 5.97 7.01
N CYS A 38 -18.02 5.94 7.12
CA CYS A 38 -17.22 4.73 6.86
C CYS A 38 -17.69 3.56 7.72
N ARG A 39 -17.72 3.69 9.04
CA ARG A 39 -18.01 2.60 9.97
C ARG A 39 -19.35 1.90 9.71
N LYS A 40 -20.41 2.69 9.51
CA LYS A 40 -21.74 2.17 9.19
C LYS A 40 -21.73 1.35 7.92
N ASN A 41 -21.15 1.90 6.86
CA ASN A 41 -21.14 1.26 5.55
C ASN A 41 -20.22 0.04 5.50
N PHE A 42 -19.03 0.12 6.11
CA PHE A 42 -18.11 -1.02 6.19
C PHE A 42 -18.71 -2.20 6.94
N ARG A 43 -19.43 -1.95 8.05
CA ARG A 43 -20.15 -2.99 8.75
C ARG A 43 -21.20 -3.67 7.85
N ARG A 44 -21.96 -2.89 7.07
CA ARG A 44 -22.95 -3.43 6.13
C ARG A 44 -22.32 -4.26 5.01
N ILE A 45 -21.15 -3.83 4.49
CA ILE A 45 -20.39 -4.60 3.51
C ILE A 45 -19.92 -5.92 4.13
N GLN A 46 -19.35 -5.91 5.32
CA GLN A 46 -18.91 -7.13 6.02
C GLN A 46 -20.06 -8.09 6.28
N GLU A 47 -21.20 -7.57 6.76
CA GLU A 47 -22.40 -8.38 6.97
C GLU A 47 -22.90 -9.04 5.68
N TYR A 48 -22.85 -8.30 4.55
CA TYR A 48 -23.20 -8.83 3.25
C TYR A 48 -22.23 -9.94 2.82
N LEU A 49 -20.92 -9.70 2.90
CA LEU A 49 -19.89 -10.67 2.51
C LEU A 49 -20.03 -11.99 3.29
N ILE A 50 -20.27 -11.91 4.60
CA ILE A 50 -20.40 -13.10 5.46
C ILE A 50 -21.70 -13.85 5.21
N LYS A 51 -22.84 -13.13 5.03
CA LYS A 51 -24.17 -13.76 5.02
C LYS A 51 -24.69 -14.10 3.63
N HIS A 52 -24.23 -13.39 2.58
CA HIS A 52 -24.83 -13.43 1.24
C HIS A 52 -23.87 -13.88 0.14
N THR A 53 -22.61 -14.20 0.45
CA THR A 53 -21.69 -14.80 -0.51
C THR A 53 -21.45 -16.27 -0.22
N ARG A 54 -21.12 -17.04 -1.26
CA ARG A 54 -20.90 -18.50 -1.14
C ARG A 54 -19.80 -18.87 -0.15
N LEU A 55 -18.75 -18.03 -0.07
CA LEU A 55 -17.59 -18.34 0.77
C LEU A 55 -17.74 -17.82 2.21
N GLY A 56 -18.58 -16.81 2.45
CA GLY A 56 -18.75 -16.19 3.76
C GLY A 56 -17.48 -15.56 4.33
N ILE A 57 -16.53 -15.19 3.47
CA ILE A 57 -15.22 -14.64 3.87
C ILE A 57 -15.36 -13.12 4.01
N PRO A 58 -15.00 -12.54 5.18
CA PRO A 58 -14.97 -11.09 5.34
C PRO A 58 -13.86 -10.45 4.48
N GLY A 59 -14.06 -9.19 4.06
CA GLY A 59 -13.06 -8.43 3.33
C GLY A 59 -12.24 -7.52 4.22
N PHE A 60 -11.10 -7.05 3.73
CA PHE A 60 -10.32 -6.00 4.35
C PHE A 60 -10.86 -4.62 3.98
N SER A 61 -11.17 -3.80 4.98
CA SER A 61 -11.44 -2.38 4.79
C SER A 61 -10.11 -1.62 4.69
N VAL A 62 -9.88 -0.95 3.58
CA VAL A 62 -8.60 -0.33 3.21
C VAL A 62 -8.75 1.18 3.10
N ALA A 63 -7.73 1.95 3.45
CA ALA A 63 -7.65 3.38 3.20
C ALA A 63 -6.23 3.83 2.85
N GLU A 64 -6.12 4.91 2.06
CA GLU A 64 -4.87 5.65 1.92
C GLU A 64 -4.58 6.42 3.20
N SER A 65 -3.35 6.36 3.67
CA SER A 65 -2.93 6.99 4.93
C SER A 65 -1.44 7.29 5.00
N LEU A 66 -0.89 7.92 3.98
CA LEU A 66 0.54 8.28 3.95
C LEU A 66 0.90 9.28 5.06
N HIS A 67 0.07 10.29 5.26
CA HIS A 67 0.27 11.31 6.27
C HIS A 67 -1.04 11.71 6.97
N GLY A 68 -1.87 10.73 7.28
CA GLY A 68 -3.23 10.84 7.79
C GLY A 68 -4.22 10.16 6.85
N VAL A 69 -5.39 9.85 7.35
CA VAL A 69 -6.42 9.15 6.56
C VAL A 69 -7.03 10.11 5.55
N VAL A 70 -7.04 9.73 4.27
CA VAL A 70 -7.57 10.59 3.19
C VAL A 70 -9.11 10.50 3.16
N HIS A 71 -9.74 11.00 4.22
CA HIS A 71 -11.20 11.11 4.33
C HIS A 71 -11.58 12.43 4.98
N GLU A 72 -12.66 13.04 4.51
CA GLU A 72 -13.22 14.23 5.14
C GLU A 72 -13.56 13.97 6.62
N GLY A 73 -13.07 14.84 7.50
CA GLY A 73 -13.23 14.72 8.96
C GLY A 73 -12.09 13.96 9.66
N ALA A 74 -11.08 13.48 8.94
CA ALA A 74 -9.86 12.92 9.50
C ALA A 74 -8.74 13.97 9.60
N THR A 75 -7.73 13.69 10.42
CA THR A 75 -6.56 14.56 10.64
C THR A 75 -5.50 14.36 9.56
N ILE A 76 -4.99 15.44 9.00
CA ILE A 76 -3.85 15.46 8.08
C ILE A 76 -2.59 15.88 8.83
N TYR A 77 -1.55 15.09 8.70
CA TYR A 77 -0.22 15.30 9.26
C TYR A 77 0.75 15.84 8.19
N PRO A 78 1.93 16.36 8.56
CA PRO A 78 2.98 16.65 7.59
C PRO A 78 3.35 15.44 6.73
N GLN A 79 3.74 15.69 5.48
CA GLN A 79 4.23 14.66 4.55
C GLN A 79 5.45 13.91 5.12
N ASN A 80 5.66 12.67 4.66
CA ASN A 80 6.72 11.82 5.20
C ASN A 80 8.14 12.38 4.97
N ILE A 81 8.37 13.16 3.91
CA ILE A 81 9.64 13.86 3.72
C ILE A 81 9.94 14.86 4.85
N ALA A 82 8.91 15.56 5.34
CA ALA A 82 9.06 16.45 6.48
C ALA A 82 9.29 15.67 7.78
N LEU A 83 8.62 14.53 7.94
CA LEU A 83 8.83 13.64 9.07
C LEU A 83 10.24 13.03 9.05
N GLY A 84 10.74 12.60 7.89
CA GLY A 84 12.10 12.12 7.69
C GLY A 84 13.15 13.17 8.07
N SER A 85 12.88 14.45 7.75
CA SER A 85 13.78 15.58 8.08
C SER A 85 13.93 15.83 9.59
N THR A 86 13.08 15.23 10.42
CA THR A 86 13.23 15.28 11.87
C THR A 86 14.30 14.32 12.41
N PHE A 87 14.67 13.30 11.65
CA PHE A 87 15.54 12.20 12.08
C PHE A 87 15.05 11.51 13.37
N ASN A 88 13.75 11.55 13.62
CA ASN A 88 13.13 11.07 14.86
C ASN A 88 12.10 9.96 14.63
N PRO A 89 12.48 8.67 14.69
CA PRO A 89 11.55 7.55 14.56
C PRO A 89 10.41 7.52 15.59
N GLU A 90 10.60 8.09 16.79
CA GLU A 90 9.55 8.14 17.81
C GLU A 90 8.37 8.99 17.36
N LEU A 91 8.61 10.06 16.59
CA LEU A 91 7.54 10.85 15.99
C LEU A 91 6.78 10.06 14.91
N ALA A 92 7.47 9.22 14.16
CA ALA A 92 6.85 8.34 13.15
C ALA A 92 5.90 7.34 13.83
N TYR A 93 6.35 6.70 14.91
CA TYR A 93 5.51 5.82 15.74
C TYR A 93 4.30 6.58 16.32
N ALA A 94 4.53 7.75 16.93
CA ALA A 94 3.47 8.55 17.54
C ALA A 94 2.40 8.98 16.51
N LYS A 95 2.83 9.41 15.31
CA LYS A 95 1.93 9.74 14.19
C LYS A 95 1.00 8.57 13.88
N THR A 96 1.57 7.37 13.63
CA THR A 96 0.77 6.22 13.22
C THR A 96 -0.09 5.63 14.34
N LYS A 97 0.33 5.77 15.59
CA LYS A 97 -0.52 5.50 16.76
C LYS A 97 -1.79 6.36 16.75
N HIS A 98 -1.67 7.67 16.53
CA HIS A 98 -2.83 8.57 16.45
C HIS A 98 -3.72 8.25 15.25
N ILE A 99 -3.14 8.07 14.06
CA ILE A 99 -3.85 7.67 12.86
C ILE A 99 -4.62 6.36 13.07
N SER A 100 -4.03 5.38 13.77
CA SER A 100 -4.68 4.11 14.09
C SER A 100 -5.94 4.28 14.94
N GLY A 101 -5.97 5.27 15.82
CA GLY A 101 -7.17 5.63 16.59
C GLY A 101 -8.32 6.07 15.68
N GLU A 102 -8.04 6.95 14.71
CA GLU A 102 -9.03 7.40 13.72
C GLU A 102 -9.50 6.23 12.84
N LEU A 103 -8.56 5.45 12.28
CA LEU A 103 -8.87 4.27 11.45
C LEU A 103 -9.76 3.25 12.18
N ASN A 104 -9.46 2.96 13.44
CA ASN A 104 -10.30 2.06 14.25
C ASN A 104 -11.72 2.62 14.44
N THR A 105 -11.85 3.93 14.64
CA THR A 105 -13.17 4.60 14.74
C THR A 105 -13.95 4.48 13.44
N MET A 106 -13.29 4.61 12.29
CA MET A 106 -13.88 4.47 10.97
C MET A 106 -14.17 3.01 10.58
N GLY A 107 -13.58 2.04 11.27
CA GLY A 107 -13.68 0.62 10.94
C GLY A 107 -12.74 0.17 9.82
N VAL A 108 -11.71 0.95 9.52
CA VAL A 108 -10.61 0.59 8.61
C VAL A 108 -9.65 -0.34 9.34
N LYS A 109 -9.16 -1.39 8.66
CA LYS A 109 -8.25 -2.38 9.23
C LYS A 109 -6.94 -2.51 8.48
N GLN A 110 -6.83 -1.90 7.33
CA GLN A 110 -5.60 -1.88 6.54
C GLN A 110 -5.35 -0.51 5.94
N VAL A 111 -4.08 -0.13 5.88
CA VAL A 111 -3.64 1.09 5.23
C VAL A 111 -2.65 0.80 4.11
N LEU A 112 -2.71 1.61 3.03
CA LEU A 112 -1.79 1.58 1.91
C LEU A 112 -0.56 2.46 2.24
N SER A 113 0.07 2.18 3.36
CA SER A 113 1.26 2.88 3.87
C SER A 113 2.04 2.02 4.86
N PRO A 114 3.34 2.33 5.14
CA PRO A 114 4.09 3.49 4.68
C PRO A 114 4.65 3.35 3.25
N CYS A 115 4.91 4.52 2.61
CA CYS A 115 5.79 4.58 1.45
C CYS A 115 7.24 4.58 1.94
N ILE A 116 7.97 3.50 1.64
CA ILE A 116 9.36 3.29 2.10
C ILE A 116 10.36 3.30 0.95
N ASP A 117 9.94 3.87 -0.18
CA ASP A 117 10.81 4.11 -1.32
C ASP A 117 11.98 5.02 -0.94
N VAL A 118 13.16 4.71 -1.45
CA VAL A 118 14.34 5.56 -1.30
C VAL A 118 14.40 6.51 -2.49
N ALA A 119 14.14 7.81 -2.26
CA ALA A 119 14.04 8.81 -3.32
C ALA A 119 15.42 9.24 -3.81
N ARG A 120 15.88 8.67 -4.91
CA ARG A 120 17.18 9.03 -5.56
C ARG A 120 17.02 9.90 -6.80
N GLU A 121 15.83 9.91 -7.40
CA GLU A 121 15.50 10.80 -8.52
C GLU A 121 14.58 11.93 -8.03
N LEU A 122 15.14 13.11 -7.83
CA LEU A 122 14.41 14.23 -7.21
C LEU A 122 13.34 14.86 -8.11
N ARG A 123 13.32 14.54 -9.41
CA ARG A 123 12.25 14.94 -10.32
C ARG A 123 11.02 14.02 -10.23
N TRP A 124 11.14 12.91 -9.50
CA TRP A 124 10.02 12.01 -9.26
C TRP A 124 8.93 12.72 -8.44
N GLY A 125 7.70 12.76 -8.96
CA GLY A 125 6.58 13.51 -8.39
C GLY A 125 6.05 12.99 -7.05
N ARG A 126 6.65 11.91 -6.47
CA ARG A 126 6.23 11.30 -5.20
C ARG A 126 7.33 11.33 -4.13
N VAL A 127 8.33 12.17 -4.30
CA VAL A 127 9.42 12.34 -3.31
C VAL A 127 8.89 12.67 -1.92
N GLU A 128 7.83 13.47 -1.84
CA GLU A 128 7.20 13.88 -0.57
C GLU A 128 6.59 12.73 0.23
N GLU A 129 6.22 11.62 -0.44
CA GLU A 129 5.66 10.45 0.23
C GLU A 129 6.74 9.63 0.97
N SER A 130 8.01 9.79 0.57
CA SER A 130 9.17 9.05 1.11
C SER A 130 9.77 9.73 2.34
N PHE A 131 10.62 8.99 3.09
CA PHE A 131 11.41 9.57 4.18
C PHE A 131 12.72 10.20 3.71
N GLY A 132 13.00 10.21 2.40
CA GLY A 132 14.19 10.82 1.81
C GLY A 132 15.05 9.87 0.99
N GLU A 133 16.32 10.22 0.84
CA GLU A 133 17.29 9.55 -0.06
C GLU A 133 18.21 8.53 0.64
N ASP A 134 18.18 8.47 1.96
CA ASP A 134 19.03 7.58 2.75
C ASP A 134 18.31 6.29 3.13
N PRO A 135 18.80 5.10 2.71
CA PRO A 135 18.14 3.82 2.97
C PRO A 135 18.12 3.46 4.46
N PHE A 136 19.08 3.93 5.28
CA PHE A 136 19.08 3.68 6.71
C PHE A 136 18.00 4.50 7.41
N LEU A 137 17.89 5.79 7.10
CA LEU A 137 16.84 6.65 7.62
C LEU A 137 15.46 6.14 7.22
N CYS A 138 15.26 5.82 5.93
CA CYS A 138 14.01 5.23 5.44
C CYS A 138 13.66 3.95 6.21
N SER A 139 14.64 3.08 6.49
CA SER A 139 14.43 1.85 7.25
C SER A 139 14.01 2.13 8.70
N ALA A 140 14.68 3.03 9.39
CA ALA A 140 14.40 3.36 10.79
C ALA A 140 13.00 3.98 10.96
N MET A 141 12.66 4.94 10.10
CA MET A 141 11.36 5.59 10.10
C MET A 141 10.23 4.60 9.73
N ALA A 142 10.46 3.75 8.73
CA ALA A 142 9.52 2.73 8.30
C ALA A 142 9.21 1.70 9.40
N VAL A 143 10.23 1.19 10.09
CA VAL A 143 10.04 0.26 11.23
C VAL A 143 9.17 0.91 12.31
N ALA A 144 9.40 2.16 12.63
CA ALA A 144 8.63 2.89 13.63
C ALA A 144 7.17 3.09 13.21
N GLU A 145 6.90 3.52 11.98
CA GLU A 145 5.53 3.64 11.46
C GLU A 145 4.79 2.32 11.44
N VAL A 146 5.44 1.26 10.96
CA VAL A 146 4.84 -0.08 10.90
C VAL A 146 4.47 -0.57 12.30
N ARG A 147 5.36 -0.41 13.28
CA ARG A 147 5.06 -0.75 14.68
C ARG A 147 3.89 0.05 15.23
N GLY A 148 3.85 1.35 14.97
CA GLY A 148 2.74 2.19 15.42
C GLY A 148 1.37 1.75 14.88
N TYR A 149 1.30 1.24 13.66
CA TYR A 149 0.08 0.63 13.11
C TYR A 149 -0.21 -0.74 13.73
N LEU A 150 0.77 -1.66 13.75
CA LEU A 150 0.60 -3.03 14.23
C LEU A 150 0.19 -3.09 15.72
N ASP A 151 0.85 -2.30 16.58
CA ASP A 151 0.57 -2.23 18.01
C ASP A 151 -0.85 -1.74 18.32
N HIS A 152 -1.50 -1.09 17.35
CA HIS A 152 -2.85 -0.55 17.48
C HIS A 152 -3.90 -1.25 16.58
N GLY A 153 -3.58 -2.45 16.10
CA GLY A 153 -4.50 -3.34 15.39
C GLY A 153 -4.87 -2.90 13.97
N ILE A 154 -3.97 -2.17 13.31
CA ILE A 154 -4.06 -1.80 11.89
C ILE A 154 -2.98 -2.55 11.12
N SER A 155 -3.32 -3.12 9.97
CA SER A 155 -2.39 -3.78 9.06
C SER A 155 -1.76 -2.75 8.11
N PRO A 156 -0.45 -2.46 8.20
CA PRO A 156 0.23 -1.63 7.21
C PRO A 156 0.57 -2.43 5.95
N MET A 157 0.79 -1.71 4.85
CA MET A 157 1.25 -2.27 3.58
C MET A 157 2.48 -1.51 3.10
N LEU A 158 3.61 -2.21 3.00
CA LEU A 158 4.86 -1.61 2.54
C LEU A 158 4.79 -1.31 1.05
N LYS A 159 5.06 -0.07 0.67
CA LYS A 159 5.03 0.33 -0.74
C LYS A 159 6.20 1.24 -1.11
N HIS A 160 6.66 1.18 -2.36
CA HIS A 160 6.24 0.28 -3.45
C HIS A 160 7.37 -0.70 -3.72
N TYR A 161 7.14 -1.98 -3.56
CA TYR A 161 8.18 -3.01 -3.63
C TYR A 161 8.81 -3.08 -5.02
N GLY A 162 10.06 -2.67 -5.06
CA GLY A 162 10.92 -2.51 -6.22
C GLY A 162 11.76 -1.23 -6.09
N PRO A 163 12.67 -0.94 -7.04
CA PRO A 163 13.43 0.31 -7.03
C PRO A 163 12.59 1.47 -7.59
N HIS A 164 11.50 1.84 -6.92
CA HIS A 164 10.52 2.81 -7.44
C HIS A 164 10.96 4.27 -7.30
N GLY A 165 11.73 4.61 -6.27
CA GLY A 165 12.15 6.00 -5.98
C GLY A 165 13.26 6.57 -6.89
N ASN A 166 13.59 5.89 -8.00
CA ASN A 166 14.60 6.34 -8.96
C ASN A 166 14.17 6.11 -10.42
N PRO A 167 12.94 6.46 -10.81
CA PRO A 167 12.49 6.20 -12.17
C PRO A 167 13.21 7.09 -13.19
N SER A 168 13.51 6.54 -14.36
CA SER A 168 14.21 7.26 -15.45
C SER A 168 13.49 8.56 -15.78
N GLY A 169 14.21 9.68 -15.72
CA GLY A 169 13.69 11.02 -16.01
C GLY A 169 12.66 11.54 -15.01
N GLY A 170 12.48 10.91 -13.85
CA GLY A 170 11.47 11.26 -12.85
C GLY A 170 10.05 10.80 -13.21
N LEU A 171 9.88 10.06 -14.29
CA LEU A 171 8.57 9.59 -14.76
C LEU A 171 8.11 8.38 -13.92
N ASN A 172 7.02 8.51 -13.19
CA ASN A 172 6.54 7.54 -12.19
C ASN A 172 6.45 6.09 -12.68
N LEU A 173 6.18 5.87 -13.95
CA LEU A 173 6.01 4.54 -14.55
C LEU A 173 7.27 4.04 -15.30
N ALA A 174 8.33 4.86 -15.37
CA ALA A 174 9.53 4.51 -16.12
C ALA A 174 10.37 3.44 -15.41
N SER A 175 11.15 2.69 -16.20
CA SER A 175 12.09 1.69 -15.68
C SER A 175 13.16 2.35 -14.81
N VAL A 176 13.63 1.60 -13.83
CA VAL A 176 14.87 1.88 -13.09
C VAL A 176 15.94 0.89 -13.53
N ASP A 177 17.00 1.42 -14.12
CA ASP A 177 18.14 0.62 -14.53
C ASP A 177 19.23 0.78 -13.47
N CYS A 178 19.48 -0.25 -12.68
CA CYS A 178 20.51 -0.26 -11.65
C CYS A 178 21.09 -1.67 -11.46
N GLY A 179 22.33 -1.71 -10.96
CA GLY A 179 22.98 -2.97 -10.62
C GLY A 179 22.35 -3.68 -9.42
N VAL A 180 22.66 -4.97 -9.30
CA VAL A 180 22.15 -5.81 -8.19
C VAL A 180 22.59 -5.25 -6.83
N ARG A 181 23.79 -4.68 -6.73
CA ARG A 181 24.26 -4.06 -5.49
C ARG A 181 23.37 -2.90 -5.07
N ASP A 182 23.08 -1.96 -5.97
CA ASP A 182 22.22 -0.81 -5.65
C ASP A 182 20.80 -1.27 -5.33
N LEU A 183 20.31 -2.31 -6.02
CA LEU A 183 19.01 -2.90 -5.73
C LEU A 183 18.92 -3.32 -4.25
N PHE A 184 19.92 -4.03 -3.73
CA PHE A 184 19.90 -4.55 -2.35
C PHE A 184 20.33 -3.51 -1.31
N ASP A 185 21.39 -2.75 -1.58
CA ASP A 185 21.99 -1.84 -0.59
C ASP A 185 21.17 -0.54 -0.43
N ILE A 186 20.37 -0.18 -1.45
CA ILE A 186 19.61 1.06 -1.47
C ILE A 186 18.11 0.77 -1.46
N TYR A 187 17.58 0.23 -2.58
CA TYR A 187 16.13 0.24 -2.82
C TYR A 187 15.37 -0.82 -2.04
N LEU A 188 15.91 -2.01 -1.86
CA LEU A 188 15.28 -3.08 -1.09
C LEU A 188 15.67 -3.08 0.39
N LYS A 189 16.65 -2.26 0.78
CA LYS A 189 17.13 -2.22 2.17
C LYS A 189 16.04 -1.88 3.18
N PRO A 190 15.16 -0.89 2.96
CA PRO A 190 14.05 -0.63 3.89
C PRO A 190 13.08 -1.81 3.99
N PHE A 191 12.75 -2.48 2.87
CA PHE A 191 11.88 -3.67 2.87
C PHE A 191 12.50 -4.81 3.67
N GLU A 192 13.75 -5.17 3.40
CA GLU A 192 14.48 -6.19 4.16
C GLU A 192 14.45 -5.90 5.65
N THR A 193 14.75 -4.66 6.03
CA THR A 193 14.82 -4.25 7.43
C THR A 193 13.47 -4.34 8.14
N VAL A 194 12.40 -3.84 7.51
CA VAL A 194 11.05 -3.90 8.10
C VAL A 194 10.57 -5.34 8.22
N LEU A 195 10.75 -6.15 7.17
CA LEU A 195 10.35 -7.56 7.17
C LEU A 195 11.08 -8.39 8.24
N ALA A 196 12.36 -8.08 8.50
CA ALA A 196 13.15 -8.74 9.53
C ALA A 196 12.75 -8.33 10.97
N GLN A 197 12.19 -7.13 11.15
CA GLN A 197 11.93 -6.55 12.48
C GLN A 197 10.43 -6.48 12.85
N THR A 198 9.53 -6.84 11.94
CA THR A 198 8.08 -6.74 12.16
C THR A 198 7.33 -7.92 11.54
N HIS A 199 6.06 -8.04 11.87
CA HIS A 199 5.16 -9.07 11.31
C HIS A 199 4.19 -8.49 10.28
N VAL A 200 4.67 -7.57 9.44
CA VAL A 200 3.84 -7.02 8.35
C VAL A 200 3.41 -8.11 7.38
N MET A 201 2.15 -8.07 6.97
CA MET A 201 1.52 -9.10 6.14
C MET A 201 1.20 -8.65 4.71
N ALA A 202 1.48 -7.39 4.37
CA ALA A 202 1.14 -6.85 3.07
C ALA A 202 2.30 -6.05 2.47
N VAL A 203 2.56 -6.30 1.18
CA VAL A 203 3.55 -5.59 0.37
C VAL A 203 2.89 -5.22 -0.95
N MET A 204 3.01 -3.97 -1.39
CA MET A 204 2.51 -3.51 -2.67
C MET A 204 3.63 -3.52 -3.71
N SER A 205 3.44 -4.25 -4.82
CA SER A 205 4.37 -4.21 -5.95
C SER A 205 4.26 -2.88 -6.68
N SER A 206 5.40 -2.32 -7.10
CA SER A 206 5.45 -1.03 -7.77
C SER A 206 4.97 -1.09 -9.23
N TYR A 207 4.58 0.07 -9.78
CA TYR A 207 4.20 0.21 -11.18
C TYR A 207 5.30 -0.08 -12.18
N ASN A 208 6.51 0.33 -11.82
CA ASN A 208 7.62 0.40 -12.75
C ASN A 208 8.31 -0.96 -12.98
N ALA A 209 9.34 -0.93 -13.79
CA ALA A 209 10.19 -2.07 -14.09
C ALA A 209 11.58 -1.89 -13.48
N TRP A 210 12.23 -2.98 -13.11
CA TRP A 210 13.66 -3.03 -12.85
C TRP A 210 14.35 -3.67 -14.04
N ASN A 211 15.31 -2.94 -14.62
CA ASN A 211 16.01 -3.38 -15.84
C ASN A 211 15.03 -3.87 -16.93
N ARG A 212 13.93 -3.12 -17.11
CA ARG A 212 12.85 -3.36 -18.06
C ARG A 212 11.98 -4.59 -17.81
N VAL A 213 12.14 -5.28 -16.68
CA VAL A 213 11.23 -6.34 -16.23
C VAL A 213 10.22 -5.73 -15.24
N PRO A 214 8.91 -5.73 -15.52
CA PRO A 214 7.90 -5.18 -14.62
C PRO A 214 7.96 -5.83 -13.25
N ASN A 215 8.01 -5.03 -12.17
CA ASN A 215 8.10 -5.55 -10.82
C ASN A 215 6.90 -6.41 -10.45
N SER A 216 5.69 -6.05 -10.92
CA SER A 216 4.45 -6.80 -10.68
C SER A 216 4.40 -8.18 -11.37
N ALA A 217 5.26 -8.44 -12.37
CA ALA A 217 5.36 -9.73 -13.08
C ALA A 217 6.71 -10.43 -12.84
N SER A 218 7.59 -9.87 -12.02
CA SER A 218 8.94 -10.39 -11.83
C SER A 218 8.97 -11.53 -10.82
N HIS A 219 9.14 -12.76 -11.29
CA HIS A 219 9.40 -13.93 -10.43
C HIS A 219 10.63 -13.70 -9.53
N PHE A 220 11.69 -13.11 -10.08
CA PHE A 220 12.91 -12.79 -9.33
C PHE A 220 12.61 -11.87 -8.13
N MET A 221 11.88 -10.76 -8.36
CA MET A 221 11.54 -9.82 -7.28
C MET A 221 10.56 -10.43 -6.27
N LEU A 222 9.45 -11.00 -6.76
CA LEU A 222 8.33 -11.40 -5.91
C LEU A 222 8.52 -12.77 -5.25
N THR A 223 9.29 -13.66 -5.86
CA THR A 223 9.52 -15.00 -5.33
C THR A 223 10.93 -15.17 -4.79
N GLU A 224 11.97 -15.00 -5.62
CA GLU A 224 13.34 -15.28 -5.19
C GLU A 224 13.81 -14.31 -4.08
N ILE A 225 13.53 -13.02 -4.23
CA ILE A 225 13.95 -12.04 -3.22
C ILE A 225 12.92 -11.96 -2.09
N LEU A 226 11.68 -11.59 -2.39
CA LEU A 226 10.69 -11.27 -1.36
C LEU A 226 10.36 -12.50 -0.49
N ARG A 227 10.08 -13.65 -1.11
CA ARG A 227 9.66 -14.84 -0.36
C ARG A 227 10.82 -15.69 0.10
N ASN A 228 11.76 -16.00 -0.81
CA ASN A 228 12.83 -16.95 -0.48
C ASN A 228 13.94 -16.29 0.32
N LYS A 229 14.41 -15.09 -0.07
CA LYS A 229 15.51 -14.43 0.61
C LYS A 229 15.05 -13.65 1.85
N PHE A 230 13.98 -12.85 1.76
CA PHE A 230 13.49 -12.05 2.90
C PHE A 230 12.49 -12.79 3.78
N GLY A 231 12.05 -13.98 3.40
CA GLY A 231 11.16 -14.82 4.19
C GLY A 231 9.73 -14.32 4.30
N PHE A 232 9.28 -13.41 3.44
CA PHE A 232 7.93 -12.86 3.49
C PHE A 232 6.85 -13.93 3.27
N ARG A 233 5.88 -14.00 4.19
CA ARG A 233 4.81 -15.01 4.18
C ARG A 233 3.41 -14.42 3.98
N GLY A 234 3.32 -13.11 3.87
CA GLY A 234 2.07 -12.40 3.62
C GLY A 234 1.65 -12.42 2.14
N TYR A 235 0.84 -11.47 1.75
CA TYR A 235 0.36 -11.34 0.37
C TYR A 235 0.97 -10.12 -0.33
N VAL A 236 1.07 -10.21 -1.65
CA VAL A 236 1.44 -9.10 -2.52
C VAL A 236 0.17 -8.48 -3.07
N TYR A 237 0.05 -7.18 -2.91
CA TYR A 237 -0.99 -6.34 -3.49
C TYR A 237 -0.41 -5.63 -4.72
N SER A 238 -1.10 -5.62 -5.84
CA SER A 238 -0.66 -4.82 -6.99
C SER A 238 -1.02 -3.36 -6.78
N ASP A 239 -0.15 -2.45 -7.18
CA ASP A 239 -0.52 -1.04 -7.25
C ASP A 239 -1.68 -0.82 -8.23
N TRP A 240 -2.33 0.34 -8.15
CA TRP A 240 -3.59 0.62 -8.83
C TRP A 240 -3.46 0.52 -10.35
N GLY A 241 -4.14 -0.47 -10.94
CA GLY A 241 -4.07 -0.75 -12.37
C GLY A 241 -2.77 -1.42 -12.85
N ALA A 242 -1.81 -1.74 -11.97
CA ALA A 242 -0.49 -2.26 -12.34
C ALA A 242 -0.57 -3.59 -13.10
N ILE A 243 -1.54 -4.44 -12.83
CA ILE A 243 -1.73 -5.69 -13.57
C ILE A 243 -2.18 -5.41 -15.01
N GLU A 244 -3.11 -4.48 -15.23
CA GLU A 244 -3.51 -4.10 -16.58
C GLU A 244 -2.36 -3.41 -17.34
N MET A 245 -1.47 -2.72 -16.62
CA MET A 245 -0.28 -2.09 -17.22
C MET A 245 0.71 -3.10 -17.78
N LEU A 246 0.69 -4.37 -17.39
CA LEU A 246 1.49 -5.41 -18.04
C LEU A 246 1.16 -5.51 -19.53
N LYS A 247 -0.10 -5.28 -19.89
CA LYS A 247 -0.57 -5.23 -21.29
C LYS A 247 -0.43 -3.83 -21.90
N THR A 248 -0.93 -2.80 -21.20
CA THR A 248 -1.14 -1.47 -21.79
C THR A 248 0.09 -0.57 -21.79
N LEU A 249 1.06 -0.84 -20.91
CA LEU A 249 2.27 -0.04 -20.73
C LEU A 249 3.55 -0.84 -20.99
N HIS A 250 3.67 -1.99 -20.33
CA HIS A 250 4.90 -2.81 -20.37
C HIS A 250 4.94 -3.75 -21.58
N TYR A 251 3.80 -4.03 -22.20
CA TYR A 251 3.65 -4.93 -23.37
C TYR A 251 4.25 -6.33 -23.11
N THR A 252 4.15 -6.81 -21.87
CA THR A 252 4.63 -8.13 -21.45
C THR A 252 3.53 -9.18 -21.38
N ALA A 253 2.28 -8.78 -21.49
CA ALA A 253 1.12 -9.64 -21.65
C ALA A 253 0.33 -9.23 -22.93
N HIS A 254 -0.21 -10.21 -23.67
CA HIS A 254 -0.97 -9.94 -24.90
C HIS A 254 -2.46 -9.73 -24.62
N ASN A 255 -2.99 -10.36 -23.58
CA ASN A 255 -4.40 -10.30 -23.18
C ASN A 255 -4.55 -10.30 -21.66
N SER A 256 -5.78 -10.32 -21.18
CA SER A 256 -6.09 -10.25 -19.73
C SER A 256 -6.04 -11.62 -19.02
N GLU A 257 -5.74 -12.69 -19.74
CA GLU A 257 -5.67 -14.06 -19.20
C GLU A 257 -4.21 -14.49 -18.93
N GLU A 258 -3.25 -13.81 -19.56
CA GLU A 258 -1.81 -13.98 -19.34
C GLU A 258 -1.34 -13.20 -18.10
#